data_1d182d158b1afcdf450af75366665b74
#
_entry.id   1d182d158b1afcdf450af75366665b74
#
_cell.length_a   1.000
_cell.length_b   1.000
_cell.length_c   1.000
_cell.angle_alpha   90.00
_cell.angle_beta   90.00
_cell.angle_gamma   90.00
#
_symmetry.space_group_name_H-M   'P 1'
#
loop_
_entity.id
_entity.type
_entity.pdbx_description
1 polymer ?
#
loop_
_entity_poly.entity_id
_entity_poly.type
_entity_poly.pdbx_seq_one_letter_code
_entity_poly.pdbx_strand_id
1 'polypeptide(L)'
;MKKALVICSLALLSFIPASAQFSWGIRGGLNLVNNDITSVNKQSALDKDNYTGFFIGPMAELQIPIIGIGIDAALLYSQKGLELQEGNMKNQSLSVPVYLKYTFGLGNLLGIFGQVGPQFDYKLGDLNKTIEVSNDSGNGKDVQEFILNQYTWSINIGAGVKLLNHIQAAVNYNIPLSKEGTYNLYEDTTEGNYKDAVVAGSEAFKASTLQFIFTLTF
;
A
#
# COMPACT_ATOMS: atom_id res chain seq x y z
N MET A 1 -5.97 21.79 23.37
CA MET A 1 -5.71 21.09 22.13
C MET A 1 -6.93 20.40 21.53
N LYS A 2 -7.72 19.58 22.26
CA LYS A 2 -8.93 18.91 21.73
C LYS A 2 -10.00 19.88 21.20
N LYS A 3 -10.24 21.03 21.88
CA LYS A 3 -11.20 22.06 21.43
C LYS A 3 -10.77 22.77 20.14
N ALA A 4 -9.48 23.03 19.97
CA ALA A 4 -8.94 23.62 18.74
C ALA A 4 -9.07 22.69 17.53
N LEU A 5 -8.90 21.39 17.72
CA LEU A 5 -9.06 20.37 16.69
C LEU A 5 -10.51 20.26 16.20
N VAL A 6 -11.49 20.35 17.14
CA VAL A 6 -12.92 20.38 16.82
C VAL A 6 -13.32 21.67 16.08
N ILE A 7 -12.78 22.82 16.49
CA ILE A 7 -13.05 24.08 15.80
C ILE A 7 -12.46 24.09 14.40
N CYS A 8 -11.23 23.57 14.22
CA CYS A 8 -10.62 23.42 12.90
C CYS A 8 -11.41 22.47 11.99
N SER A 9 -11.91 21.36 12.52
CA SER A 9 -12.73 20.43 11.74
C SER A 9 -14.08 21.01 11.34
N LEU A 10 -14.73 21.79 12.24
CA LEU A 10 -15.96 22.52 11.91
C LEU A 10 -15.71 23.64 10.87
N ALA A 11 -14.60 24.36 10.99
CA ALA A 11 -14.24 25.40 10.04
C ALA A 11 -13.95 24.83 8.64
N LEU A 12 -13.30 23.64 8.55
CA LEU A 12 -13.08 22.95 7.28
C LEU A 12 -14.41 22.50 6.63
N LEU A 13 -15.40 22.09 7.41
CA LEU A 13 -16.74 21.75 6.91
C LEU A 13 -17.50 22.96 6.34
N SER A 14 -17.22 24.17 6.83
CA SER A 14 -17.87 25.40 6.37
C SER A 14 -17.36 25.88 5.01
N PHE A 15 -16.21 25.38 4.53
CA PHE A 15 -15.64 25.70 3.21
C PHE A 15 -16.14 24.80 2.11
N ILE A 16 -17.03 23.83 2.39
CA ILE A 16 -17.62 22.98 1.33
C ILE A 16 -18.57 23.88 0.54
N PRO A 17 -18.27 24.22 -0.72
CA PRO A 17 -19.17 25.03 -1.53
C PRO A 17 -20.50 24.29 -1.70
N ALA A 18 -21.60 25.04 -1.68
CA ALA A 18 -22.97 24.51 -1.83
C ALA A 18 -23.19 23.69 -3.12
N SER A 19 -22.22 23.74 -4.05
CA SER A 19 -22.20 22.98 -5.31
C SER A 19 -21.34 21.69 -5.22
N ALA A 20 -20.79 21.34 -4.05
CA ALA A 20 -20.01 20.11 -3.93
C ALA A 20 -20.93 18.88 -3.95
N GLN A 21 -20.65 17.97 -4.84
CA GLN A 21 -21.36 16.69 -4.91
C GLN A 21 -20.66 15.68 -4.03
N PHE A 22 -21.37 15.18 -3.02
CA PHE A 22 -20.92 14.06 -2.20
C PHE A 22 -21.37 12.76 -2.83
N SER A 23 -20.47 11.81 -2.95
CA SER A 23 -20.73 10.45 -3.41
C SER A 23 -20.03 9.48 -2.47
N TRP A 24 -20.62 8.34 -2.23
CA TRP A 24 -20.01 7.24 -1.50
C TRP A 24 -20.04 5.99 -2.36
N GLY A 25 -19.25 4.98 -2.01
CA GLY A 25 -19.20 3.81 -2.85
C GLY A 25 -18.30 2.72 -2.31
N ILE A 26 -18.01 1.77 -3.16
CA ILE A 26 -17.10 0.65 -2.89
C ILE A 26 -15.93 0.75 -3.87
N ARG A 27 -14.72 0.63 -3.34
CA ARG A 27 -13.47 0.59 -4.09
C ARG A 27 -12.82 -0.76 -3.89
N GLY A 28 -12.37 -1.38 -4.98
CA GLY A 28 -11.59 -2.60 -4.95
C GLY A 28 -10.54 -2.61 -6.05
N GLY A 29 -9.62 -3.57 -6.00
CA GLY A 29 -8.60 -3.66 -7.02
C GLY A 29 -7.51 -4.67 -6.72
N LEU A 30 -6.47 -4.62 -7.55
CA LEU A 30 -5.31 -5.48 -7.48
C LEU A 30 -4.05 -4.67 -7.22
N ASN A 31 -3.16 -5.23 -6.43
CA ASN A 31 -1.81 -4.72 -6.18
C ASN A 31 -0.81 -5.61 -6.91
N LEU A 32 -0.01 -5.04 -7.80
CA LEU A 32 1.19 -5.67 -8.34
C LEU A 32 2.40 -5.05 -7.64
N VAL A 33 3.03 -5.82 -6.78
CA VAL A 33 4.19 -5.37 -5.99
C VAL A 33 5.44 -5.56 -6.81
N ASN A 34 6.21 -4.47 -7.02
CA ASN A 34 7.52 -4.51 -7.64
C ASN A 34 8.57 -4.33 -6.54
N ASN A 35 9.27 -5.38 -6.21
CA ASN A 35 10.35 -5.36 -5.23
C ASN A 35 11.66 -4.96 -5.93
N ASP A 36 11.96 -3.66 -5.95
CA ASP A 36 13.30 -3.17 -6.25
C ASP A 36 14.21 -3.39 -5.04
N ILE A 37 14.60 -4.64 -4.79
CA ILE A 37 15.71 -4.93 -3.87
C ILE A 37 17.00 -4.59 -4.61
N THR A 38 17.40 -3.34 -4.52
CA THR A 38 18.67 -2.86 -5.00
C THR A 38 19.74 -3.33 -4.00
N SER A 39 20.54 -4.26 -4.44
CA SER A 39 21.72 -4.81 -3.76
C SER A 39 21.48 -5.81 -2.61
N VAL A 40 21.60 -7.07 -2.94
CA VAL A 40 22.48 -8.04 -2.28
C VAL A 40 22.66 -9.26 -3.20
N ASN A 41 23.88 -9.78 -3.29
CA ASN A 41 24.34 -10.98 -4.00
C ASN A 41 23.26 -11.96 -4.47
N LYS A 42 23.42 -12.43 -5.72
CA LYS A 42 22.58 -13.30 -6.56
C LYS A 42 22.06 -14.62 -5.96
N GLN A 43 21.87 -14.71 -4.66
CA GLN A 43 21.33 -15.88 -3.94
C GLN A 43 20.17 -15.52 -3.00
N SER A 44 19.44 -14.44 -3.32
CA SER A 44 18.19 -14.16 -2.61
C SER A 44 17.13 -15.16 -3.01
N ALA A 45 16.54 -15.85 -2.06
CA ALA A 45 15.40 -16.77 -2.20
C ALA A 45 14.09 -16.06 -2.64
N LEU A 46 14.18 -14.85 -3.16
CA LEU A 46 13.09 -14.08 -3.72
C LEU A 46 13.11 -14.21 -5.24
N ASP A 47 12.28 -15.09 -5.75
CA ASP A 47 11.99 -15.15 -7.18
C ASP A 47 11.37 -13.82 -7.63
N LYS A 48 11.74 -13.36 -8.84
CA LYS A 48 11.29 -12.09 -9.43
C LYS A 48 9.82 -12.11 -9.88
N ASP A 49 8.99 -12.96 -9.33
CA ASP A 49 7.60 -13.04 -9.73
C ASP A 49 6.79 -11.88 -9.13
N ASN A 50 6.04 -11.21 -10.00
CA ASN A 50 5.16 -10.10 -9.66
C ASN A 50 4.09 -10.59 -8.67
N TYR A 51 4.21 -10.20 -7.42
CA TYR A 51 3.25 -10.59 -6.38
C TYR A 51 1.94 -9.84 -6.55
N THR A 52 0.87 -10.60 -6.72
CA THR A 52 -0.47 -10.04 -6.87
C THR A 52 -1.20 -10.08 -5.54
N GLY A 53 -1.69 -8.93 -5.09
CA GLY A 53 -2.57 -8.80 -3.96
C GLY A 53 -3.90 -8.18 -4.38
N PHE A 54 -4.85 -8.12 -3.48
CA PHE A 54 -6.13 -7.44 -3.69
C PHE A 54 -6.42 -6.46 -2.56
N PHE A 55 -7.31 -5.52 -2.81
CA PHE A 55 -7.87 -4.65 -1.79
C PHE A 55 -9.35 -4.37 -2.07
N ILE A 56 -10.11 -4.12 -1.00
CA ILE A 56 -11.51 -3.79 -1.08
C ILE A 56 -11.95 -2.97 0.14
N GLY A 57 -12.89 -2.04 -0.05
CA GLY A 57 -13.50 -1.32 1.07
C GLY A 57 -14.36 -0.13 0.65
N PRO A 58 -14.99 0.53 1.61
CA PRO A 58 -15.81 1.71 1.37
C PRO A 58 -14.94 2.92 1.00
N MET A 59 -15.54 3.84 0.25
CA MET A 59 -14.94 5.11 -0.11
C MET A 59 -15.98 6.24 -0.08
N ALA A 60 -15.49 7.47 0.05
CA ALA A 60 -16.27 8.68 -0.09
C ALA A 60 -15.51 9.68 -0.96
N GLU A 61 -16.25 10.40 -1.81
CA GLU A 61 -15.73 11.42 -2.73
C GLU A 61 -16.53 12.70 -2.57
N LEU A 62 -15.82 13.82 -2.48
CA LEU A 62 -16.38 15.17 -2.58
C LEU A 62 -15.82 15.78 -3.87
N GLN A 63 -16.68 16.11 -4.80
CA GLN A 63 -16.29 16.68 -6.09
C GLN A 63 -17.01 18.01 -6.34
N ILE A 64 -16.29 18.99 -6.85
CA ILE A 64 -16.86 20.25 -7.35
C ILE A 64 -16.98 20.13 -8.88
N PRO A 65 -18.18 19.87 -9.41
CA PRO A 65 -18.37 19.49 -10.82
C PRO A 65 -17.92 20.58 -11.79
N ILE A 66 -18.10 21.85 -11.42
CA ILE A 66 -17.80 23.01 -12.31
C ILE A 66 -16.31 23.09 -12.63
N ILE A 67 -15.45 22.82 -11.65
CA ILE A 67 -14.00 22.94 -11.82
C ILE A 67 -13.29 21.58 -11.92
N GLY A 68 -14.03 20.48 -11.74
CA GLY A 68 -13.50 19.13 -11.85
C GLY A 68 -12.57 18.70 -10.69
N ILE A 69 -12.38 19.54 -9.67
CA ILE A 69 -11.55 19.19 -8.51
C ILE A 69 -12.38 18.40 -7.51
N GLY A 70 -11.78 17.35 -6.96
CA GLY A 70 -12.37 16.52 -5.92
C GLY A 70 -11.33 16.01 -4.93
N ILE A 71 -11.83 15.60 -3.78
CA ILE A 71 -11.07 14.87 -2.77
C ILE A 71 -11.81 13.57 -2.53
N ASP A 72 -11.09 12.46 -2.59
CA ASP A 72 -11.65 11.18 -2.17
C ASP A 72 -10.80 10.53 -1.08
N ALA A 73 -11.46 9.74 -0.24
CA ALA A 73 -10.82 8.93 0.77
C ALA A 73 -11.47 7.54 0.81
N ALA A 74 -10.70 6.54 1.15
CA ALA A 74 -11.21 5.17 1.30
C ALA A 74 -10.62 4.51 2.54
N LEU A 75 -11.33 3.50 3.04
CA LEU A 75 -10.85 2.59 4.08
C LEU A 75 -10.82 1.19 3.48
N LEU A 76 -9.63 0.69 3.15
CA LEU A 76 -9.45 -0.51 2.36
C LEU A 76 -8.82 -1.62 3.20
N TYR A 77 -9.42 -2.79 3.22
CA TYR A 77 -8.70 -4.00 3.58
C TYR A 77 -7.83 -4.41 2.39
N SER A 78 -6.56 -4.55 2.60
CA SER A 78 -5.58 -4.92 1.57
C SER A 78 -4.83 -6.18 2.00
N GLN A 79 -4.71 -7.11 1.07
CA GLN A 79 -3.89 -8.30 1.21
C GLN A 79 -2.85 -8.28 0.10
N LYS A 80 -1.56 -8.26 0.48
CA LYS A 80 -0.43 -8.44 -0.43
C LYS A 80 0.14 -9.83 -0.20
N GLY A 81 0.27 -10.65 -1.23
CA GLY A 81 0.93 -11.95 -1.17
C GLY A 81 2.42 -11.80 -1.40
N LEU A 82 3.24 -12.53 -0.64
CA LEU A 82 4.64 -12.77 -0.93
C LEU A 82 4.78 -14.29 -1.05
N GLU A 83 5.06 -14.81 -2.23
CA GLU A 83 5.45 -16.20 -2.40
C GLU A 83 6.93 -16.33 -2.04
N LEU A 84 7.22 -17.14 -1.05
CA LEU A 84 8.56 -17.56 -0.69
C LEU A 84 8.70 -19.03 -1.07
N GLN A 85 9.89 -19.49 -1.44
CA GLN A 85 10.14 -20.88 -1.83
C GLN A 85 9.69 -21.91 -0.77
N GLU A 86 9.52 -21.50 0.49
CA GLU A 86 9.08 -22.36 1.59
C GLU A 86 7.75 -21.93 2.26
N GLY A 87 6.92 -21.07 1.60
CA GLY A 87 5.60 -20.72 2.13
C GLY A 87 5.07 -19.36 1.71
N ASN A 88 3.76 -19.28 1.55
CA ASN A 88 3.06 -18.04 1.21
C ASN A 88 2.98 -17.11 2.41
N MET A 89 3.66 -15.97 2.38
CA MET A 89 3.48 -14.89 3.34
C MET A 89 2.34 -13.98 2.89
N LYS A 90 1.25 -13.97 3.65
CA LYS A 90 0.15 -13.02 3.46
C LYS A 90 0.37 -11.81 4.35
N ASN A 91 0.63 -10.65 3.74
CA ASN A 91 0.71 -9.39 4.45
C ASN A 91 -0.65 -8.68 4.35
N GLN A 92 -1.36 -8.61 5.47
CA GLN A 92 -2.67 -7.98 5.57
C GLN A 92 -2.51 -6.58 6.15
N SER A 93 -3.23 -5.61 5.61
CA SER A 93 -3.22 -4.24 6.11
C SER A 93 -4.57 -3.56 5.94
N LEU A 94 -4.78 -2.57 6.80
CA LEU A 94 -5.84 -1.59 6.66
C LEU A 94 -5.22 -0.34 6.04
N SER A 95 -5.67 0.03 4.85
CA SER A 95 -5.10 1.12 4.06
C SER A 95 -6.09 2.30 3.99
N VAL A 96 -5.59 3.50 4.26
CA VAL A 96 -6.36 4.74 4.17
C VAL A 96 -5.71 5.67 3.15
N PRO A 97 -6.03 5.54 1.85
CA PRO A 97 -5.65 6.51 0.84
C PRO A 97 -6.55 7.74 0.91
N VAL A 98 -5.95 8.91 0.68
CA VAL A 98 -6.66 10.19 0.49
C VAL A 98 -6.12 10.82 -0.79
N TYR A 99 -6.97 11.06 -1.77
CA TYR A 99 -6.56 11.59 -3.08
C TYR A 99 -7.12 12.98 -3.33
N LEU A 100 -6.27 13.85 -3.81
CA LEU A 100 -6.69 15.01 -4.58
C LEU A 100 -6.86 14.56 -6.03
N LYS A 101 -8.03 14.77 -6.59
CA LYS A 101 -8.43 14.33 -7.93
C LYS A 101 -8.80 15.54 -8.79
N TYR A 102 -8.36 15.52 -10.04
CA TYR A 102 -8.82 16.46 -11.05
C TYR A 102 -9.45 15.68 -12.19
N THR A 103 -10.74 15.94 -12.45
CA THR A 103 -11.53 15.26 -13.48
C THR A 103 -11.80 16.21 -14.62
N PHE A 104 -11.37 15.83 -15.79
CA PHE A 104 -11.74 16.49 -17.06
C PHE A 104 -12.85 15.67 -17.71
N GLY A 105 -14.06 16.23 -17.71
CA GLY A 105 -15.24 15.54 -18.21
C GLY A 105 -15.56 15.90 -19.67
N LEU A 106 -15.90 14.88 -20.45
CA LEU A 106 -16.48 15.01 -21.79
C LEU A 106 -18.01 14.82 -21.68
N GLY A 107 -18.66 15.69 -20.89
CA GLY A 107 -20.07 15.57 -20.53
C GLY A 107 -20.33 14.57 -19.39
N ASN A 108 -21.58 14.12 -19.23
CA ASN A 108 -21.98 13.23 -18.13
C ASN A 108 -21.64 11.75 -18.36
N LEU A 109 -21.14 11.38 -19.54
CA LEU A 109 -20.90 9.99 -19.92
C LEU A 109 -19.47 9.54 -19.65
N LEU A 110 -18.50 10.40 -19.87
CA LEU A 110 -17.08 10.06 -19.78
C LEU A 110 -16.28 11.20 -19.15
N GLY A 111 -15.48 10.88 -18.17
CA GLY A 111 -14.46 11.76 -17.60
C GLY A 111 -13.10 11.04 -17.54
N ILE A 112 -12.04 11.80 -17.76
CA ILE A 112 -10.66 11.34 -17.51
C ILE A 112 -10.19 12.08 -16.27
N PHE A 113 -9.52 11.39 -15.36
CA PHE A 113 -9.02 12.04 -14.16
C PHE A 113 -7.57 11.67 -13.86
N GLY A 114 -6.86 12.62 -13.25
CA GLY A 114 -5.62 12.39 -12.56
C GLY A 114 -5.83 12.46 -11.06
N GLN A 115 -5.07 11.69 -10.29
CA GLN A 115 -5.15 11.71 -8.85
C GLN A 115 -3.77 11.56 -8.22
N VAL A 116 -3.60 12.22 -7.06
CA VAL A 116 -2.38 12.16 -6.26
C VAL A 116 -2.75 12.29 -4.79
N GLY A 117 -2.04 11.57 -3.93
CA GLY A 117 -2.25 11.74 -2.50
C GLY A 117 -1.55 10.73 -1.63
N PRO A 118 -1.51 11.00 -0.31
CA PRO A 118 -0.93 10.12 0.67
C PRO A 118 -1.80 8.88 0.89
N GLN A 119 -1.13 7.80 1.28
CA GLN A 119 -1.75 6.59 1.81
C GLN A 119 -1.07 6.21 3.10
N PHE A 120 -1.87 5.90 4.09
CA PHE A 120 -1.43 5.33 5.35
C PHE A 120 -1.86 3.87 5.42
N ASP A 121 -0.92 2.99 5.73
CA ASP A 121 -1.18 1.55 5.89
C ASP A 121 -0.87 1.12 7.34
N TYR A 122 -1.83 0.42 7.94
CA TYR A 122 -1.70 -0.25 9.22
C TYR A 122 -1.66 -1.76 8.99
N LYS A 123 -0.52 -2.38 9.27
CA LYS A 123 -0.35 -3.83 9.08
C LYS A 123 -1.05 -4.62 10.18
N LEU A 124 -1.77 -5.66 9.76
CA LEU A 124 -2.52 -6.57 10.62
C LEU A 124 -1.75 -7.89 10.73
N GLY A 125 -1.69 -8.45 11.94
CA GLY A 125 -1.06 -9.76 12.18
C GLY A 125 0.40 -9.67 12.63
N ASP A 126 1.11 -10.81 12.52
CA ASP A 126 2.49 -10.94 13.01
C ASP A 126 3.46 -10.13 12.16
N LEU A 127 4.19 -9.22 12.83
CA LEU A 127 5.16 -8.32 12.20
C LEU A 127 6.54 -8.96 12.07
N ASN A 128 6.81 -10.02 12.81
CA ASN A 128 8.08 -10.73 12.82
C ASN A 128 7.91 -12.08 12.13
N LYS A 129 8.71 -12.33 11.11
CA LYS A 129 8.76 -13.61 10.41
C LYS A 129 10.19 -14.09 10.32
N THR A 130 10.42 -15.28 10.83
CA THR A 130 11.72 -15.95 10.77
C THR A 130 11.64 -17.08 9.74
N ILE A 131 12.59 -17.12 8.83
CA ILE A 131 12.73 -18.16 7.80
C ILE A 131 14.10 -18.82 7.98
N GLU A 132 14.12 -20.13 8.10
CA GLU A 132 15.34 -20.91 8.09
C GLU A 132 15.67 -21.31 6.64
N VAL A 133 16.84 -20.90 6.15
CA VAL A 133 17.33 -21.26 4.83
C VAL A 133 18.50 -22.21 4.99
N SER A 134 18.40 -23.42 4.43
CA SER A 134 19.49 -24.38 4.47
C SER A 134 20.65 -23.89 3.60
N ASN A 135 21.85 -23.82 4.18
CA ASN A 135 23.05 -23.46 3.44
C ASN A 135 23.43 -24.56 2.45
N ASP A 136 23.78 -24.19 1.22
CA ASP A 136 24.21 -25.09 0.14
C ASP A 136 25.52 -25.86 0.49
N SER A 137 26.21 -25.44 1.55
CA SER A 137 27.44 -26.08 2.08
C SER A 137 27.21 -27.22 3.05
N GLY A 138 25.95 -27.60 3.35
CA GLY A 138 25.59 -28.86 4.03
C GLY A 138 25.82 -28.92 5.53
N ASN A 139 26.31 -27.88 6.22
CA ASN A 139 26.65 -27.93 7.63
C ASN A 139 26.26 -26.72 8.48
N GLY A 140 25.32 -25.86 8.02
CA GLY A 140 24.80 -24.73 8.77
C GLY A 140 23.43 -24.30 8.26
N LYS A 141 22.63 -23.66 9.11
CA LYS A 141 21.37 -23.03 8.73
C LYS A 141 21.50 -21.52 8.87
N ASP A 142 21.26 -20.79 7.79
CA ASP A 142 21.13 -19.34 7.84
C ASP A 142 19.71 -18.99 8.27
N VAL A 143 19.58 -18.10 9.24
CA VAL A 143 18.29 -17.62 9.70
C VAL A 143 18.07 -16.21 9.19
N GLN A 144 16.97 -16.04 8.49
CA GLN A 144 16.54 -14.74 7.96
C GLN A 144 15.33 -14.25 8.78
N GLU A 145 15.49 -13.11 9.44
CA GLU A 145 14.43 -12.48 10.22
C GLU A 145 13.92 -11.24 9.47
N PHE A 146 12.62 -11.24 9.13
CA PHE A 146 11.92 -10.10 8.57
C PHE A 146 11.11 -9.42 9.66
N ILE A 147 11.45 -8.17 9.97
CA ILE A 147 10.72 -7.34 10.90
C ILE A 147 9.98 -6.27 10.10
N LEU A 148 8.65 -6.38 10.05
CA LEU A 148 7.78 -5.44 9.34
C LEU A 148 7.40 -4.27 10.24
N ASN A 149 7.39 -3.06 9.69
CA ASN A 149 6.87 -1.89 10.39
C ASN A 149 5.35 -1.93 10.41
N GLN A 150 4.76 -1.72 11.59
CA GLN A 150 3.31 -1.73 11.79
C GLN A 150 2.60 -0.61 11.01
N TYR A 151 3.27 0.54 10.86
CA TYR A 151 2.76 1.70 10.17
C TYR A 151 3.65 2.05 8.99
N THR A 152 3.05 2.23 7.83
CA THR A 152 3.78 2.67 6.65
C THR A 152 3.05 3.82 5.94
N TRP A 153 3.83 4.71 5.32
CA TRP A 153 3.36 5.84 4.56
C TRP A 153 3.84 5.75 3.13
N SER A 154 2.97 6.08 2.21
CA SER A 154 3.28 6.14 0.79
C SER A 154 2.57 7.31 0.11
N ILE A 155 3.03 7.65 -1.08
CA ILE A 155 2.33 8.56 -1.99
C ILE A 155 1.86 7.75 -3.20
N ASN A 156 0.62 7.98 -3.57
CA ASN A 156 0.04 7.46 -4.80
C ASN A 156 -0.02 8.56 -5.86
N ILE A 157 0.31 8.21 -7.09
CA ILE A 157 0.06 9.03 -8.26
C ILE A 157 -0.58 8.15 -9.34
N GLY A 158 -1.62 8.64 -9.99
CA GLY A 158 -2.31 7.82 -10.98
C GLY A 158 -3.29 8.58 -11.84
N ALA A 159 -3.88 7.85 -12.77
CA ALA A 159 -4.87 8.34 -13.68
C ALA A 159 -5.95 7.29 -13.94
N GLY A 160 -7.12 7.74 -14.39
CA GLY A 160 -8.23 6.86 -14.64
C GLY A 160 -9.33 7.47 -15.47
N VAL A 161 -10.37 6.68 -15.64
CA VAL A 161 -11.59 7.07 -16.35
C VAL A 161 -12.80 6.93 -15.43
N LYS A 162 -13.73 7.88 -15.54
CA LYS A 162 -15.01 7.88 -14.84
C LYS A 162 -16.12 7.75 -15.90
N LEU A 163 -16.94 6.72 -15.76
CA LEU A 163 -18.04 6.41 -16.67
C LEU A 163 -19.37 6.64 -15.96
N LEU A 164 -20.31 7.29 -16.65
CA LEU A 164 -21.68 7.51 -16.15
C LEU A 164 -21.74 8.13 -14.75
N ASN A 165 -20.70 8.83 -14.33
CA ASN A 165 -20.53 9.38 -12.97
C ASN A 165 -20.51 8.35 -11.82
N HIS A 166 -20.65 7.07 -12.10
CA HIS A 166 -20.78 6.02 -11.07
C HIS A 166 -19.65 4.99 -11.11
N ILE A 167 -19.04 4.73 -12.26
CA ILE A 167 -18.01 3.72 -12.43
C ILE A 167 -16.67 4.40 -12.67
N GLN A 168 -15.66 4.03 -11.92
CA GLN A 168 -14.31 4.55 -12.11
C GLN A 168 -13.33 3.38 -12.25
N ALA A 169 -12.42 3.49 -13.20
CA ALA A 169 -11.28 2.60 -13.36
C ALA A 169 -10.01 3.43 -13.40
N ALA A 170 -9.00 3.05 -12.62
CA ALA A 170 -7.75 3.78 -12.51
C ALA A 170 -6.54 2.87 -12.37
N VAL A 171 -5.38 3.41 -12.71
CA VAL A 171 -4.08 2.83 -12.44
C VAL A 171 -3.29 3.82 -11.60
N ASN A 172 -2.80 3.35 -10.44
CA ASN A 172 -1.96 4.12 -9.54
C ASN A 172 -0.59 3.50 -9.41
N TYR A 173 0.41 4.32 -9.24
CA TYR A 173 1.73 3.94 -8.80
C TYR A 173 1.91 4.41 -7.35
N ASN A 174 2.12 3.45 -6.44
CA ASN A 174 2.32 3.68 -5.03
C ASN A 174 3.83 3.72 -4.73
N ILE A 175 4.29 4.84 -4.20
CA ILE A 175 5.69 5.12 -3.88
C ILE A 175 5.84 5.11 -2.36
N PRO A 176 6.56 4.16 -1.76
CA PRO A 176 6.76 4.09 -0.32
C PRO A 176 7.67 5.23 0.16
N LEU A 177 7.19 6.01 1.13
CA LEU A 177 7.97 7.05 1.81
C LEU A 177 8.70 6.48 3.02
N SER A 178 8.04 5.62 3.78
CA SER A 178 8.62 4.92 4.92
C SER A 178 9.22 3.59 4.50
N LYS A 179 10.10 3.04 5.35
CA LYS A 179 10.60 1.69 5.22
C LYS A 179 9.46 0.70 5.52
N GLU A 180 9.31 -0.34 4.73
CA GLU A 180 8.30 -1.36 4.96
C GLU A 180 8.70 -2.34 6.07
N GLY A 181 10.00 -2.54 6.21
CA GLY A 181 10.57 -3.40 7.24
C GLY A 181 12.08 -3.41 7.21
N THR A 182 12.66 -4.24 8.07
CA THR A 182 14.09 -4.51 8.15
C THR A 182 14.30 -6.00 7.97
N TYR A 183 15.34 -6.34 7.27
CA TYR A 183 15.79 -7.68 7.03
C TYR A 183 17.10 -7.90 7.78
N ASN A 184 17.14 -8.90 8.66
CA ASN A 184 18.34 -9.30 9.41
C ASN A 184 18.79 -10.67 8.92
N LEU A 185 20.06 -10.80 8.56
CA LEU A 185 20.70 -12.06 8.19
C LEU A 185 21.57 -12.52 9.34
N TYR A 186 21.34 -13.75 9.81
CA TYR A 186 22.16 -14.43 10.82
C TYR A 186 22.87 -15.61 10.14
N GLU A 187 24.19 -15.56 10.07
CA GLU A 187 25.01 -16.63 9.52
C GLU A 187 25.47 -17.60 10.61
N ASP A 188 25.53 -18.88 10.25
CA ASP A 188 26.11 -19.97 11.04
C ASP A 188 25.52 -20.19 12.43
N THR A 189 24.25 -20.57 12.48
CA THR A 189 23.64 -21.04 13.74
C THR A 189 23.81 -22.55 13.92
N THR A 190 24.91 -22.93 14.53
CA THR A 190 25.08 -24.29 15.07
C THR A 190 24.25 -24.42 16.34
N GLU A 191 23.15 -25.20 16.31
CA GLU A 191 22.23 -25.48 17.43
C GLU A 191 21.27 -24.31 17.80
N GLY A 192 20.18 -24.13 17.05
CA GLY A 192 18.85 -23.75 17.60
C GLY A 192 18.67 -22.39 18.30
N ASN A 193 19.71 -21.63 18.59
CA ASN A 193 19.61 -20.38 19.34
C ASN A 193 20.19 -19.20 18.56
N TYR A 194 19.44 -18.76 17.53
CA TYR A 194 19.80 -17.61 16.65
C TYR A 194 19.88 -16.27 17.40
N LYS A 195 19.40 -16.17 18.66
CA LYS A 195 19.44 -14.92 19.43
C LYS A 195 20.85 -14.52 19.86
N ASP A 196 21.78 -15.46 19.86
CA ASP A 196 23.19 -15.24 20.19
C ASP A 196 24.08 -15.15 18.94
N ALA A 197 23.50 -15.30 17.74
CA ALA A 197 24.22 -15.24 16.48
C ALA A 197 24.58 -13.78 16.12
N VAL A 198 25.74 -13.60 15.48
CA VAL A 198 26.17 -12.29 15.00
C VAL A 198 25.33 -11.88 13.78
N VAL A 199 24.72 -10.69 13.84
CA VAL A 199 24.00 -10.13 12.69
C VAL A 199 25.00 -9.83 11.56
N ALA A 200 24.97 -10.62 10.50
CA ALA A 200 25.86 -10.45 9.34
C ALA A 200 25.46 -9.27 8.45
N GLY A 201 24.17 -8.89 8.47
CA GLY A 201 23.64 -7.74 7.73
C GLY A 201 22.26 -7.33 8.20
N SER A 202 21.99 -6.03 8.16
CA SER A 202 20.66 -5.48 8.43
C SER A 202 20.36 -4.43 7.38
N GLU A 203 19.34 -4.70 6.53
CA GLU A 203 18.93 -3.76 5.48
C GLU A 203 17.44 -3.47 5.56
N ALA A 204 17.08 -2.22 5.27
CA ALA A 204 15.72 -1.78 5.19
C ALA A 204 15.25 -1.77 3.73
N PHE A 205 14.07 -2.32 3.48
CA PHE A 205 13.51 -2.40 2.14
C PHE A 205 12.28 -1.52 1.94
N LYS A 206 12.07 -1.14 0.69
CA LYS A 206 10.90 -0.42 0.20
C LYS A 206 10.38 -1.15 -1.04
N ALA A 207 9.07 -1.29 -1.16
CA ALA A 207 8.45 -1.92 -2.31
C ALA A 207 7.44 -0.98 -2.97
N SER A 208 7.69 -0.60 -4.21
CA SER A 208 6.74 0.16 -5.03
C SER A 208 5.62 -0.77 -5.52
N THR A 209 4.42 -0.25 -5.65
CA THR A 209 3.26 -1.07 -6.03
C THR A 209 2.49 -0.40 -7.16
N LEU A 210 2.21 -1.15 -8.22
CA LEU A 210 1.25 -0.76 -9.24
C LEU A 210 -0.13 -1.26 -8.82
N GLN A 211 -1.12 -0.35 -8.78
CA GLN A 211 -2.47 -0.66 -8.33
C GLN A 211 -3.46 -0.48 -9.46
N PHE A 212 -4.26 -1.50 -9.73
CA PHE A 212 -5.43 -1.42 -10.62
C PHE A 212 -6.67 -1.25 -9.75
N ILE A 213 -7.37 -0.14 -9.92
CA ILE A 213 -8.45 0.30 -9.06
C ILE A 213 -9.75 0.28 -9.84
N PHE A 214 -10.77 -0.29 -9.24
CA PHE A 214 -12.15 -0.20 -9.69
C PHE A 214 -13.01 0.39 -8.57
N THR A 215 -13.85 1.36 -8.90
CA THR A 215 -14.72 2.03 -7.92
C THR A 215 -16.14 2.14 -8.48
N LEU A 216 -17.10 1.80 -7.63
CA LEU A 216 -18.52 2.00 -7.90
C LEU A 216 -19.06 3.00 -6.87
N THR A 217 -19.60 4.13 -7.35
CA THR A 217 -20.16 5.21 -6.52
C THR A 217 -21.67 5.30 -6.66
N PHE A 218 -22.31 5.71 -5.58
CA PHE A 218 -23.77 5.89 -5.47
C PHE A 218 -24.11 7.32 -5.11
#